data_503a6ec337e4bf1485bc286a285e6f11
#
_entry.id   503a6ec337e4bf1485bc286a285e6f11
#
_cell.length_a   1.000
_cell.length_b   1.000
_cell.length_c   1.000
_cell.angle_alpha   90.00
_cell.angle_beta   90.00
_cell.angle_gamma   90.00
#
_symmetry.space_group_name_H-M   'P 1'
#
loop_
_entity.id
_entity.type
_entity.pdbx_description
1 polymer ?
#
loop_
_entity_poly.entity_id
_entity_poly.type
_entity_poly.pdbx_seq_one_letter_code
_entity_poly.pdbx_strand_id
1 'polypeptide(L)'
;MARPAGTIGFPSPTHAMAADDPRYTAAEFPTNKLLYLVQLADARGIDSRAWFAGLALTRQQIADPALRVSYRQASTFVRRALQALEVPDAGLLIGREGTIGGFGLLGLAMMTSRTLGEAMFAGIANHKICGCLLEVAVEPVSEREVALLAWPRFGDTELMPFFCEELFASCLMIARELVGAELCPVRADFAYPRPAYAAKYEALFGCEVRFGAPRNQLLIDTQWLARTLPGYNPLTAQQALALCA
;
A
#
# COMPACT_ATOMS: atom_id res chain seq x y z
N MET A 1 -10.62 -18.86 -29.68
CA MET A 1 -11.31 -18.10 -28.60
C MET A 1 -10.82 -18.64 -27.26
N ALA A 2 -9.83 -18.00 -26.66
CA ALA A 2 -9.33 -18.34 -25.32
C ALA A 2 -10.25 -17.67 -24.29
N ARG A 3 -10.72 -18.45 -23.30
CA ARG A 3 -11.47 -17.92 -22.14
C ARG A 3 -10.61 -16.90 -21.39
N PRO A 4 -11.17 -15.76 -20.97
CA PRO A 4 -10.45 -14.84 -20.12
C PRO A 4 -10.09 -15.56 -18.80
N ALA A 5 -8.86 -15.34 -18.34
CA ALA A 5 -8.33 -15.85 -17.08
C ALA A 5 -9.30 -15.51 -15.95
N GLY A 6 -9.52 -16.48 -15.06
CA GLY A 6 -10.55 -16.44 -14.03
C GLY A 6 -10.51 -15.14 -13.21
N THR A 7 -11.67 -14.53 -13.12
CA THR A 7 -11.96 -13.46 -12.16
C THR A 7 -11.72 -14.04 -10.77
N ILE A 8 -10.63 -13.67 -10.12
CA ILE A 8 -10.45 -13.94 -8.70
C ILE A 8 -11.56 -13.12 -8.04
N GLY A 9 -12.57 -13.80 -7.50
CA GLY A 9 -13.68 -13.16 -6.80
C GLY A 9 -13.15 -12.50 -5.52
N PHE A 10 -12.86 -11.20 -5.62
CA PHE A 10 -12.59 -10.39 -4.44
C PHE A 10 -13.91 -10.10 -3.72
N PRO A 11 -13.94 -10.13 -2.38
CA PRO A 11 -15.14 -9.76 -1.64
C PRO A 11 -15.55 -8.34 -1.99
N SER A 12 -16.84 -8.12 -2.17
CA SER A 12 -17.39 -6.78 -2.42
C SER A 12 -17.00 -5.79 -1.32
N PRO A 13 -16.69 -4.51 -1.64
CA PRO A 13 -16.13 -3.52 -0.71
C PRO A 13 -17.08 -3.06 0.43
N THR A 14 -18.08 -3.83 0.79
CA THR A 14 -19.22 -3.36 1.59
C THR A 14 -19.17 -3.71 3.08
N HIS A 15 -18.21 -4.48 3.57
CA HIS A 15 -18.19 -4.83 5.00
C HIS A 15 -16.76 -4.86 5.55
N ALA A 16 -16.41 -3.85 6.37
CA ALA A 16 -15.27 -3.97 7.27
C ALA A 16 -15.51 -5.17 8.22
N MET A 17 -14.46 -5.96 8.46
CA MET A 17 -14.54 -7.09 9.37
C MET A 17 -14.79 -6.61 10.81
N ALA A 18 -15.52 -7.41 11.59
CA ALA A 18 -15.77 -7.11 13.00
C ALA A 18 -14.48 -7.25 13.84
N ALA A 19 -14.38 -6.51 14.93
CA ALA A 19 -13.20 -6.52 15.81
C ALA A 19 -13.00 -7.86 16.56
N ASP A 20 -13.99 -8.72 16.59
CA ASP A 20 -13.93 -10.09 17.13
C ASP A 20 -13.45 -11.13 16.11
N ASP A 21 -13.23 -10.74 14.85
CA ASP A 21 -12.62 -11.60 13.83
C ASP A 21 -11.19 -11.99 14.26
N PRO A 22 -10.84 -13.29 14.28
CA PRO A 22 -9.51 -13.75 14.67
C PRO A 22 -8.36 -13.09 13.89
N ARG A 23 -8.60 -12.65 12.65
CA ARG A 23 -7.63 -11.94 11.81
C ARG A 23 -7.26 -10.56 12.36
N TYR A 24 -8.06 -9.99 13.28
CA TYR A 24 -7.73 -8.73 13.95
C TYR A 24 -6.49 -8.85 14.85
N THR A 25 -6.30 -10.04 15.44
CA THR A 25 -5.19 -10.34 16.37
C THR A 25 -4.13 -11.27 15.78
N ALA A 26 -4.34 -11.84 14.60
CA ALA A 26 -3.35 -12.68 13.92
C ALA A 26 -2.12 -11.87 13.48
N ALA A 27 -0.92 -12.37 13.76
CA ALA A 27 0.35 -11.73 13.41
C ALA A 27 0.70 -11.98 11.94
N GLU A 28 0.19 -11.14 11.04
CA GLU A 28 0.31 -11.31 9.58
C GLU A 28 1.17 -10.21 8.91
N PHE A 29 1.32 -9.03 9.56
CA PHE A 29 1.89 -7.86 8.91
C PHE A 29 3.35 -7.63 9.32
N PRO A 30 4.24 -7.30 8.37
CA PRO A 30 5.59 -6.87 8.68
C PRO A 30 5.58 -5.50 9.38
N THR A 31 6.69 -5.17 9.99
CA THR A 31 6.85 -3.98 10.85
C THR A 31 7.42 -2.76 10.12
N ASN A 32 7.70 -2.85 8.82
CA ASN A 32 8.34 -1.80 8.02
C ASN A 32 7.67 -0.42 8.18
N LYS A 33 6.34 -0.33 8.12
CA LYS A 33 5.61 0.94 8.32
C LYS A 33 5.78 1.50 9.72
N LEU A 34 5.80 0.65 10.74
CA LEU A 34 6.04 1.06 12.12
C LEU A 34 7.46 1.62 12.27
N LEU A 35 8.43 0.98 11.62
CA LEU A 35 9.82 1.42 11.62
C LEU A 35 9.97 2.78 10.93
N TYR A 36 9.33 2.99 9.78
CA TYR A 36 9.33 4.31 9.10
C TYR A 36 8.74 5.42 9.97
N LEU A 37 7.65 5.16 10.69
CA LEU A 37 7.07 6.14 11.61
C LEU A 37 8.03 6.48 12.76
N VAL A 38 8.75 5.48 13.30
CA VAL A 38 9.78 5.71 14.33
C VAL A 38 10.93 6.54 13.77
N GLN A 39 11.42 6.22 12.56
CA GLN A 39 12.48 7.00 11.90
C GLN A 39 12.04 8.45 11.66
N LEU A 40 10.79 8.65 11.27
CA LEU A 40 10.21 9.98 11.09
C LEU A 40 10.15 10.77 12.40
N ALA A 41 9.85 10.10 13.52
CA ALA A 41 9.89 10.68 14.86
C ALA A 41 11.31 11.06 15.27
N ASP A 42 12.27 10.14 15.06
CA ASP A 42 13.69 10.39 15.39
C ASP A 42 14.23 11.63 14.65
N ALA A 43 13.94 11.73 13.37
CA ALA A 43 14.34 12.87 12.55
C ALA A 43 13.76 14.21 13.03
N ARG A 44 12.69 14.16 13.86
CA ARG A 44 12.03 15.33 14.47
C ARG A 44 12.28 15.48 15.96
N GLY A 45 13.08 14.61 16.57
CA GLY A 45 13.33 14.63 18.01
C GLY A 45 12.11 14.24 18.85
N ILE A 46 11.15 13.51 18.29
CA ILE A 46 9.91 13.09 18.98
C ILE A 46 10.13 11.72 19.63
N ASP A 47 9.77 11.61 20.90
CA ASP A 47 9.88 10.35 21.66
C ASP A 47 8.76 9.37 21.29
N SER A 48 9.11 8.27 20.65
CA SER A 48 8.19 7.23 20.21
C SER A 48 7.87 6.16 21.26
N ARG A 49 8.45 6.20 22.47
CA ARG A 49 8.30 5.14 23.50
C ARG A 49 6.84 4.89 23.88
N ALA A 50 6.04 5.93 24.00
CA ALA A 50 4.63 5.82 24.35
C ALA A 50 3.78 5.04 23.30
N TRP A 51 4.24 4.97 22.06
CA TRP A 51 3.51 4.27 20.99
C TRP A 51 3.47 2.76 21.20
N PHE A 52 4.45 2.22 21.88
CA PHE A 52 4.60 0.79 22.19
C PHE A 52 3.80 0.32 23.42
N ALA A 53 3.27 1.24 24.23
CA ALA A 53 2.61 0.90 25.50
C ALA A 53 1.46 -0.10 25.30
N GLY A 54 1.52 -1.25 26.01
CA GLY A 54 0.48 -2.29 25.98
C GLY A 54 0.37 -3.09 24.66
N LEU A 55 1.34 -2.94 23.73
CA LEU A 55 1.34 -3.68 22.47
C LEU A 55 2.19 -4.96 22.51
N ALA A 56 2.91 -5.23 23.60
CA ALA A 56 3.90 -6.32 23.68
C ALA A 56 4.93 -6.25 22.53
N LEU A 57 5.32 -5.03 22.16
CA LEU A 57 6.31 -4.70 21.14
C LEU A 57 7.35 -3.74 21.71
N THR A 58 8.57 -3.86 21.23
CA THR A 58 9.66 -2.93 21.51
C THR A 58 10.22 -2.34 20.23
N ARG A 59 10.92 -1.20 20.36
CA ARG A 59 11.60 -0.57 19.23
C ARG A 59 12.62 -1.51 18.58
N GLN A 60 13.35 -2.31 19.37
CA GLN A 60 14.32 -3.27 18.86
C GLN A 60 13.63 -4.38 18.03
N GLN A 61 12.50 -4.88 18.52
CA GLN A 61 11.76 -5.94 17.83
C GLN A 61 11.22 -5.50 16.48
N ILE A 62 10.68 -4.27 16.34
CA ILE A 62 10.16 -3.80 15.05
C ILE A 62 11.25 -3.61 13.99
N ALA A 63 12.52 -3.60 14.35
CA ALA A 63 13.64 -3.59 13.40
C ALA A 63 13.97 -4.99 12.86
N ASP A 64 13.39 -6.05 13.42
CA ASP A 64 13.53 -7.41 12.90
C ASP A 64 12.62 -7.63 11.68
N PRO A 65 13.15 -7.87 10.49
CA PRO A 65 12.36 -8.09 9.28
C PRO A 65 11.52 -9.38 9.33
N ALA A 66 11.85 -10.33 10.21
CA ALA A 66 11.09 -11.55 10.42
C ALA A 66 9.86 -11.35 11.31
N LEU A 67 9.85 -10.30 12.14
CA LEU A 67 8.72 -10.04 13.03
C LEU A 67 7.44 -9.76 12.24
N ARG A 68 6.36 -10.35 12.71
CA ARG A 68 5.01 -10.03 12.24
C ARG A 68 4.18 -9.49 13.38
N VAL A 69 3.36 -8.51 13.09
CA VAL A 69 2.41 -7.90 14.03
C VAL A 69 0.98 -8.12 13.58
N SER A 70 0.06 -8.05 14.52
CA SER A 70 -1.36 -8.09 14.20
C SER A 70 -1.87 -6.75 13.67
N TYR A 71 -3.04 -6.78 13.01
CA TYR A 71 -3.72 -5.54 12.63
C TYR A 71 -3.95 -4.63 13.84
N ARG A 72 -4.40 -5.20 14.97
CA ARG A 72 -4.60 -4.47 16.23
C ARG A 72 -3.36 -3.74 16.70
N GLN A 73 -2.21 -4.42 16.68
CA GLN A 73 -0.94 -3.81 17.09
C GLN A 73 -0.54 -2.69 16.13
N ALA A 74 -0.60 -2.96 14.83
CA ALA A 74 -0.21 -2.00 13.80
C ALA A 74 -1.11 -0.76 13.79
N SER A 75 -2.45 -0.92 13.77
CA SER A 75 -3.38 0.22 13.73
C SER A 75 -3.32 1.06 15.00
N THR A 76 -3.18 0.42 16.17
CA THR A 76 -3.00 1.13 17.43
C THR A 76 -1.70 1.93 17.46
N PHE A 77 -0.61 1.33 16.97
CA PHE A 77 0.68 2.02 16.88
C PHE A 77 0.60 3.22 15.94
N VAL A 78 0.06 3.03 14.73
CA VAL A 78 -0.10 4.10 13.73
C VAL A 78 -0.94 5.24 14.28
N ARG A 79 -2.08 4.96 14.92
CA ARG A 79 -2.93 5.98 15.54
C ARG A 79 -2.17 6.85 16.53
N ARG A 80 -1.41 6.23 17.44
CA ARG A 80 -0.59 6.95 18.42
C ARG A 80 0.53 7.76 17.77
N ALA A 81 1.17 7.19 16.76
CA ALA A 81 2.22 7.86 16.01
C ALA A 81 1.69 9.11 15.30
N LEU A 82 0.57 9.01 14.59
CA LEU A 82 -0.03 10.15 13.89
C LEU A 82 -0.46 11.27 14.84
N GLN A 83 -1.00 10.92 16.02
CA GLN A 83 -1.36 11.89 17.05
C GLN A 83 -0.14 12.64 17.62
N ALA A 84 1.00 11.95 17.77
CA ALA A 84 2.21 12.54 18.36
C ALA A 84 3.09 13.29 17.35
N LEU A 85 3.09 12.84 16.08
CA LEU A 85 3.92 13.42 15.04
C LEU A 85 3.42 14.79 14.56
N GLU A 86 2.12 15.05 14.64
CA GLU A 86 1.47 16.26 14.11
C GLU A 86 1.87 16.55 12.63
N VAL A 87 2.10 15.49 11.85
CA VAL A 87 2.44 15.53 10.42
C VAL A 87 1.24 15.06 9.64
N PRO A 88 0.37 15.96 9.19
CA PRO A 88 -0.92 15.59 8.62
C PRO A 88 -0.81 14.80 7.32
N ASP A 89 0.26 14.95 6.55
CA ASP A 89 0.56 14.26 5.29
C ASP A 89 1.56 13.10 5.46
N ALA A 90 1.64 12.51 6.66
CA ALA A 90 2.60 11.43 6.95
C ALA A 90 2.46 10.23 5.99
N GLY A 91 1.25 9.91 5.55
CA GLY A 91 1.02 8.84 4.59
C GLY A 91 1.67 9.10 3.23
N LEU A 92 1.51 10.33 2.69
CA LEU A 92 2.16 10.74 1.45
C LEU A 92 3.69 10.71 1.57
N LEU A 93 4.22 11.19 2.71
CA LEU A 93 5.67 11.21 2.95
C LEU A 93 6.24 9.78 2.96
N ILE A 94 5.63 8.87 3.72
CA ILE A 94 6.08 7.48 3.83
C ILE A 94 5.92 6.76 2.49
N GLY A 95 4.80 6.96 1.81
CA GLY A 95 4.56 6.34 0.51
C GLY A 95 5.55 6.77 -0.57
N ARG A 96 6.03 8.01 -0.53
CA ARG A 96 7.07 8.51 -1.44
C ARG A 96 8.44 7.84 -1.25
N GLU A 97 8.76 7.41 -0.04
CA GLU A 97 10.01 6.70 0.27
C GLU A 97 9.93 5.21 -0.13
N GLY A 98 8.76 4.75 -0.58
CA GLY A 98 8.56 3.38 -1.02
C GLY A 98 9.43 3.06 -2.25
N THR A 99 10.30 2.04 -2.11
CA THR A 99 11.11 1.50 -3.21
C THR A 99 10.79 0.03 -3.41
N ILE A 100 10.94 -0.45 -4.63
CA ILE A 100 10.69 -1.85 -4.95
C ILE A 100 11.64 -2.80 -4.19
N GLY A 101 12.86 -2.35 -3.91
CA GLY A 101 13.85 -3.10 -3.12
C GLY A 101 13.40 -3.34 -1.68
N GLY A 102 12.55 -2.49 -1.12
CA GLY A 102 11.97 -2.63 0.23
C GLY A 102 11.05 -3.85 0.38
N PHE A 103 10.63 -4.48 -0.72
CA PHE A 103 9.76 -5.66 -0.71
C PHE A 103 10.52 -7.00 -0.83
N GLY A 104 11.86 -6.99 -0.77
CA GLY A 104 12.68 -8.19 -0.76
C GLY A 104 12.40 -9.11 -1.96
N LEU A 105 12.06 -10.39 -1.71
CA LEU A 105 11.78 -11.36 -2.77
C LEU A 105 10.58 -10.97 -3.64
N LEU A 106 9.56 -10.37 -3.07
CA LEU A 106 8.42 -9.87 -3.86
C LEU A 106 8.86 -8.76 -4.81
N GLY A 107 9.69 -7.82 -4.33
CA GLY A 107 10.28 -6.79 -5.18
C GLY A 107 11.11 -7.37 -6.33
N LEU A 108 11.91 -8.42 -6.06
CA LEU A 108 12.65 -9.14 -7.09
C LEU A 108 11.70 -9.77 -8.13
N ALA A 109 10.63 -10.42 -7.69
CA ALA A 109 9.62 -10.99 -8.58
C ALA A 109 8.97 -9.90 -9.45
N MET A 110 8.63 -8.76 -8.87
CA MET A 110 8.06 -7.62 -9.58
C MET A 110 9.02 -7.06 -10.63
N MET A 111 10.29 -6.81 -10.27
CA MET A 111 11.31 -6.30 -11.20
C MET A 111 11.58 -7.24 -12.38
N THR A 112 11.43 -8.55 -12.18
CA THR A 112 11.69 -9.57 -13.19
C THR A 112 10.44 -10.07 -13.91
N SER A 113 9.28 -9.50 -13.63
CA SER A 113 8.01 -9.71 -14.34
C SER A 113 8.12 -9.21 -15.79
N ARG A 114 7.27 -9.73 -16.68
CA ARG A 114 7.31 -9.36 -18.11
C ARG A 114 6.80 -7.95 -18.35
N THR A 115 5.73 -7.56 -17.67
CA THR A 115 5.08 -6.25 -17.84
C THR A 115 4.83 -5.58 -16.50
N LEU A 116 4.59 -4.26 -16.51
CA LEU A 116 4.16 -3.53 -15.32
C LEU A 116 2.88 -4.14 -14.72
N GLY A 117 1.93 -4.53 -15.56
CA GLY A 117 0.69 -5.16 -15.10
C GLY A 117 0.94 -6.45 -14.33
N GLU A 118 1.81 -7.33 -14.82
CA GLU A 118 2.20 -8.56 -14.10
C GLU A 118 2.90 -8.24 -12.77
N ALA A 119 3.81 -7.25 -12.76
CA ALA A 119 4.50 -6.82 -11.56
C ALA A 119 3.53 -6.26 -10.51
N MET A 120 2.66 -5.33 -10.90
CA MET A 120 1.68 -4.73 -9.99
C MET A 120 0.67 -5.76 -9.48
N PHE A 121 0.24 -6.70 -10.35
CA PHE A 121 -0.63 -7.79 -9.93
C PHE A 121 0.05 -8.68 -8.86
N ALA A 122 1.33 -9.02 -9.04
CA ALA A 122 2.08 -9.78 -8.04
C ALA A 122 2.15 -9.03 -6.70
N GLY A 123 2.42 -7.71 -6.72
CA GLY A 123 2.44 -6.87 -5.52
C GLY A 123 1.08 -6.81 -4.82
N ILE A 124 0.00 -6.62 -5.58
CA ILE A 124 -1.37 -6.52 -5.03
C ILE A 124 -1.85 -7.87 -4.49
N ALA A 125 -1.58 -8.97 -5.20
CA ALA A 125 -1.94 -10.31 -4.73
C ALA A 125 -1.25 -10.66 -3.39
N ASN A 126 -0.08 -10.08 -3.15
CA ASN A 126 0.72 -10.27 -1.94
C ASN A 126 0.77 -9.01 -1.03
N HIS A 127 -0.25 -8.14 -1.10
CA HIS A 127 -0.26 -6.83 -0.42
C HIS A 127 -0.03 -6.90 1.10
N LYS A 128 -0.40 -8.00 1.75
CA LYS A 128 -0.13 -8.21 3.18
C LYS A 128 1.36 -8.30 3.48
N ILE A 129 2.13 -8.97 2.61
CA ILE A 129 3.60 -9.08 2.74
C ILE A 129 4.25 -7.70 2.63
N CYS A 130 3.64 -6.78 1.87
CA CYS A 130 4.06 -5.38 1.78
C CYS A 130 3.67 -4.55 3.02
N GLY A 131 2.97 -5.13 4.00
CA GLY A 131 2.47 -4.43 5.17
C GLY A 131 1.25 -3.55 4.91
N CYS A 132 0.51 -3.79 3.83
CA CYS A 132 -0.74 -3.06 3.56
C CYS A 132 -1.83 -3.49 4.56
N LEU A 133 -2.37 -2.51 5.29
CA LEU A 133 -3.41 -2.71 6.30
C LEU A 133 -4.84 -2.50 5.72
N LEU A 134 -4.95 -2.23 4.43
CA LEU A 134 -6.22 -2.13 3.70
C LEU A 134 -6.55 -3.45 3.00
N GLU A 135 -7.80 -3.64 2.67
CA GLU A 135 -8.20 -4.55 1.61
C GLU A 135 -8.06 -3.82 0.28
N VAL A 136 -7.59 -4.54 -0.73
CA VAL A 136 -7.31 -3.99 -2.06
C VAL A 136 -7.85 -4.91 -3.15
N ALA A 137 -8.26 -4.32 -4.26
CA ALA A 137 -8.64 -5.06 -5.47
C ALA A 137 -8.27 -4.27 -6.73
N VAL A 138 -8.20 -4.97 -7.84
CA VAL A 138 -8.07 -4.38 -9.16
C VAL A 138 -9.35 -4.67 -9.95
N GLU A 139 -9.96 -3.63 -10.50
CA GLU A 139 -11.22 -3.70 -11.22
C GLU A 139 -11.07 -3.04 -12.61
N PRO A 140 -11.39 -3.73 -13.71
CA PRO A 140 -11.51 -3.08 -15.01
C PRO A 140 -12.65 -2.05 -14.98
N VAL A 141 -12.36 -0.81 -15.38
CA VAL A 141 -13.35 0.29 -15.48
C VAL A 141 -13.82 0.45 -16.93
N SER A 142 -12.90 0.32 -17.87
CA SER A 142 -13.15 0.35 -19.31
C SER A 142 -12.08 -0.47 -20.05
N GLU A 143 -12.11 -0.47 -21.37
CA GLU A 143 -11.03 -1.08 -22.19
C GLU A 143 -9.67 -0.40 -21.97
N ARG A 144 -9.68 0.87 -21.55
CA ARG A 144 -8.47 1.71 -21.39
C ARG A 144 -8.11 2.01 -19.94
N GLU A 145 -8.96 1.67 -18.99
CA GLU A 145 -8.78 2.05 -17.61
C GLU A 145 -9.00 0.89 -16.65
N VAL A 146 -8.15 0.81 -15.65
CA VAL A 146 -8.26 -0.10 -14.53
C VAL A 146 -8.14 0.69 -13.23
N ALA A 147 -8.92 0.32 -12.24
CA ALA A 147 -8.87 0.93 -10.90
C ALA A 147 -8.17 -0.01 -9.91
N LEU A 148 -7.20 0.53 -9.18
CA LEU A 148 -6.75 -0.03 -7.91
C LEU A 148 -7.67 0.52 -6.82
N LEU A 149 -8.45 -0.35 -6.20
CA LEU A 149 -9.39 -0.02 -5.13
C LEU A 149 -8.77 -0.27 -3.78
N ALA A 150 -9.17 0.55 -2.78
CA ALA A 150 -8.77 0.36 -1.39
C ALA A 150 -9.93 0.67 -0.44
N TRP A 151 -10.14 -0.20 0.56
CA TRP A 151 -11.15 0.01 1.61
C TRP A 151 -10.66 -0.52 2.96
N PRO A 152 -11.29 -0.08 4.07
CA PRO A 152 -10.84 -0.49 5.39
C PRO A 152 -11.03 -2.00 5.59
N ARG A 153 -10.02 -2.65 6.14
CA ARG A 153 -10.09 -4.07 6.52
C ARG A 153 -10.97 -4.26 7.77
N PHE A 154 -10.84 -3.33 8.72
CA PHE A 154 -11.61 -3.25 9.95
C PHE A 154 -12.21 -1.84 10.10
N GLY A 155 -12.84 -1.55 11.22
CA GLY A 155 -13.60 -0.32 11.42
C GLY A 155 -12.79 0.97 11.66
N ASP A 156 -11.46 0.96 11.50
CA ASP A 156 -10.56 2.10 11.76
C ASP A 156 -10.63 3.17 10.63
N THR A 157 -11.81 3.76 10.43
CA THR A 157 -12.04 4.71 9.32
C THR A 157 -11.26 6.01 9.47
N GLU A 158 -10.88 6.39 10.70
CA GLU A 158 -10.06 7.57 10.97
C GLU A 158 -8.61 7.44 10.47
N LEU A 159 -8.12 6.21 10.24
CA LEU A 159 -6.80 5.94 9.68
C LEU A 159 -6.81 5.86 8.14
N MET A 160 -7.99 5.92 7.52
CA MET A 160 -8.12 5.80 6.06
C MET A 160 -7.30 6.81 5.28
N PRO A 161 -7.23 8.12 5.66
CA PRO A 161 -6.37 9.06 4.94
C PRO A 161 -4.93 8.58 4.88
N PHE A 162 -4.33 8.26 6.03
CA PHE A 162 -2.96 7.77 6.13
C PHE A 162 -2.71 6.50 5.31
N PHE A 163 -3.60 5.51 5.43
CA PHE A 163 -3.41 4.23 4.74
C PHE A 163 -3.58 4.35 3.22
N CYS A 164 -4.55 5.14 2.73
CA CYS A 164 -4.73 5.37 1.30
C CYS A 164 -3.59 6.19 0.70
N GLU A 165 -3.14 7.22 1.40
CA GLU A 165 -1.99 8.03 1.01
C GLU A 165 -0.75 7.16 0.83
N GLU A 166 -0.42 6.37 1.85
CA GLU A 166 0.75 5.51 1.84
C GLU A 166 0.66 4.45 0.74
N LEU A 167 -0.48 3.77 0.60
CA LEU A 167 -0.67 2.74 -0.42
C LEU A 167 -0.55 3.31 -1.83
N PHE A 168 -1.34 4.34 -2.16
CA PHE A 168 -1.38 4.85 -3.53
C PHE A 168 -0.10 5.57 -3.92
N ALA A 169 0.53 6.28 -2.99
CA ALA A 169 1.84 6.88 -3.21
C ALA A 169 2.92 5.81 -3.44
N SER A 170 2.99 4.76 -2.60
CA SER A 170 3.93 3.66 -2.78
C SER A 170 3.72 2.95 -4.11
N CYS A 171 2.47 2.61 -4.47
CA CYS A 171 2.17 1.98 -5.75
C CYS A 171 2.62 2.84 -6.94
N LEU A 172 2.39 4.16 -6.88
CA LEU A 172 2.83 5.08 -7.91
C LEU A 172 4.36 5.15 -8.01
N MET A 173 5.05 5.28 -6.86
CA MET A 173 6.53 5.37 -6.85
C MET A 173 7.17 4.09 -7.38
N ILE A 174 6.67 2.92 -6.98
CA ILE A 174 7.13 1.63 -7.49
C ILE A 174 6.88 1.51 -9.00
N ALA A 175 5.70 1.90 -9.47
CA ALA A 175 5.40 1.88 -10.91
C ALA A 175 6.34 2.81 -11.68
N ARG A 176 6.62 4.01 -11.18
CA ARG A 176 7.60 4.95 -11.77
C ARG A 176 9.04 4.42 -11.74
N GLU A 177 9.43 3.71 -10.69
CA GLU A 177 10.74 3.04 -10.62
C GLU A 177 10.88 1.97 -11.70
N LEU A 178 9.81 1.25 -12.03
CA LEU A 178 9.81 0.17 -13.00
C LEU A 178 9.75 0.63 -14.46
N VAL A 179 8.98 1.68 -14.78
CA VAL A 179 8.72 2.08 -16.18
C VAL A 179 9.02 3.53 -16.52
N GLY A 180 9.48 4.31 -15.56
CA GLY A 180 9.87 5.71 -15.75
C GLY A 180 8.99 6.71 -15.02
N ALA A 181 9.57 7.87 -14.73
CA ALA A 181 8.95 8.94 -13.93
C ALA A 181 7.74 9.62 -14.61
N GLU A 182 7.59 9.42 -15.92
CA GLU A 182 6.49 9.98 -16.73
C GLU A 182 5.15 9.27 -16.47
N LEU A 183 5.15 8.14 -15.77
CA LEU A 183 3.89 7.46 -15.43
C LEU A 183 3.06 8.37 -14.54
N CYS A 184 1.85 8.68 -15.02
CA CYS A 184 0.82 9.39 -14.27
C CYS A 184 -0.47 8.59 -14.25
N PRO A 185 -1.15 8.50 -13.11
CA PRO A 185 -2.52 8.00 -13.05
C PRO A 185 -3.45 8.87 -13.89
N VAL A 186 -4.56 8.31 -14.32
CA VAL A 186 -5.64 9.08 -14.97
C VAL A 186 -6.34 9.97 -13.96
N ARG A 187 -6.56 9.43 -12.73
CA ARG A 187 -7.22 10.13 -11.64
C ARG A 187 -6.99 9.38 -10.31
N ALA A 188 -6.99 10.12 -9.21
CA ALA A 188 -7.03 9.59 -7.85
C ALA A 188 -8.29 10.06 -7.13
N ASP A 189 -9.11 9.14 -6.65
CA ASP A 189 -10.33 9.41 -5.90
C ASP A 189 -10.18 8.96 -4.45
N PHE A 190 -10.59 9.81 -3.52
CA PHE A 190 -10.55 9.53 -2.08
C PHE A 190 -11.93 9.74 -1.45
N ALA A 191 -12.39 8.77 -0.67
CA ALA A 191 -13.71 8.80 -0.06
C ALA A 191 -13.81 9.74 1.15
N TYR A 192 -12.69 10.20 1.69
CA TYR A 192 -12.65 11.12 2.82
C TYR A 192 -12.65 12.59 2.37
N PRO A 193 -12.99 13.54 3.29
CA PRO A 193 -13.03 14.96 2.98
C PRO A 193 -11.67 15.51 2.53
N ARG A 194 -11.70 16.58 1.72
CA ARG A 194 -10.50 17.26 1.25
C ARG A 194 -9.65 17.80 2.41
N PRO A 195 -8.41 17.34 2.59
CA PRO A 195 -7.54 17.83 3.67
C PRO A 195 -6.95 19.20 3.32
N ALA A 196 -6.49 19.95 4.34
CA ALA A 196 -5.86 21.25 4.15
C ALA A 196 -4.59 21.20 3.26
N TYR A 197 -3.91 20.06 3.24
CA TYR A 197 -2.70 19.82 2.44
C TYR A 197 -2.98 19.16 1.07
N ALA A 198 -4.19 19.27 0.54
CA ALA A 198 -4.62 18.61 -0.71
C ALA A 198 -3.70 18.93 -1.91
N ALA A 199 -3.07 20.11 -1.96
CA ALA A 199 -2.11 20.44 -3.01
C ALA A 199 -0.90 19.46 -3.09
N LYS A 200 -0.55 18.80 -1.98
CA LYS A 200 0.51 17.78 -1.97
C LYS A 200 0.12 16.51 -2.72
N TYR A 201 -1.17 16.16 -2.74
CA TYR A 201 -1.67 15.04 -3.56
C TYR A 201 -1.53 15.36 -5.04
N GLU A 202 -1.98 16.55 -5.46
CA GLU A 202 -1.90 16.96 -6.86
C GLU A 202 -0.44 16.99 -7.34
N ALA A 203 0.47 17.49 -6.50
CA ALA A 203 1.90 17.51 -6.78
C ALA A 203 2.52 16.11 -6.88
N LEU A 204 2.08 15.15 -6.06
CA LEU A 204 2.62 13.79 -6.04
C LEU A 204 2.06 12.94 -7.18
N PHE A 205 0.72 12.91 -7.32
CA PHE A 205 0.07 12.05 -8.30
C PHE A 205 0.19 12.59 -9.73
N GLY A 206 0.25 13.91 -9.92
CA GLY A 206 0.35 14.53 -11.24
C GLY A 206 -0.92 14.39 -12.08
N CYS A 207 -2.07 14.15 -11.44
CA CYS A 207 -3.36 13.94 -12.09
C CYS A 207 -4.49 14.66 -11.34
N GLU A 208 -5.71 14.58 -11.87
CA GLU A 208 -6.90 15.04 -11.15
C GLU A 208 -7.07 14.26 -9.84
N VAL A 209 -7.28 14.97 -8.72
CA VAL A 209 -7.53 14.40 -7.40
C VAL A 209 -8.90 14.82 -6.90
N ARG A 210 -9.74 13.85 -6.58
CA ARG A 210 -11.10 14.08 -6.06
C ARG A 210 -11.22 13.59 -4.63
N PHE A 211 -11.88 14.38 -3.79
CA PHE A 211 -12.20 14.05 -2.39
C PHE A 211 -13.70 13.96 -2.19
N GLY A 212 -14.14 13.23 -1.18
CA GLY A 212 -15.56 12.94 -0.96
C GLY A 212 -16.16 12.03 -2.03
N ALA A 213 -15.32 11.25 -2.71
CA ALA A 213 -15.73 10.30 -3.73
C ALA A 213 -16.43 9.08 -3.12
N PRO A 214 -17.19 8.30 -3.90
CA PRO A 214 -17.88 7.10 -3.39
C PRO A 214 -16.93 6.02 -2.87
N ARG A 215 -15.67 5.98 -3.38
CA ARG A 215 -14.67 4.97 -3.02
C ARG A 215 -13.25 5.52 -3.16
N ASN A 216 -12.29 4.88 -2.48
CA ASN A 216 -10.87 5.19 -2.69
C ASN A 216 -10.38 4.37 -3.86
N GLN A 217 -9.83 5.04 -4.88
CA GLN A 217 -9.29 4.38 -6.07
C GLN A 217 -8.20 5.19 -6.75
N LEU A 218 -7.28 4.48 -7.39
CA LEU A 218 -6.30 5.03 -8.30
C LEU A 218 -6.58 4.47 -9.69
N LEU A 219 -6.94 5.33 -10.65
CA LEU A 219 -7.21 4.93 -12.03
C LEU A 219 -5.93 5.01 -12.86
N ILE A 220 -5.65 3.94 -13.58
CA ILE A 220 -4.45 3.77 -14.40
C ILE A 220 -4.88 3.46 -15.83
N ASP A 221 -4.24 4.10 -16.81
CA ASP A 221 -4.40 3.73 -18.22
C ASP A 221 -3.74 2.36 -18.48
N THR A 222 -4.47 1.46 -19.14
CA THR A 222 -4.02 0.09 -19.43
C THR A 222 -2.77 0.06 -20.32
N GLN A 223 -2.46 1.12 -21.07
CA GLN A 223 -1.22 1.23 -21.83
C GLN A 223 0.04 1.14 -20.93
N TRP A 224 -0.01 1.68 -19.71
CA TRP A 224 1.08 1.56 -18.76
C TRP A 224 1.28 0.12 -18.30
N LEU A 225 0.18 -0.60 -18.05
CA LEU A 225 0.24 -2.00 -17.60
C LEU A 225 0.84 -2.92 -18.66
N ALA A 226 0.71 -2.58 -19.94
CA ALA A 226 1.28 -3.33 -21.06
C ALA A 226 2.78 -3.06 -21.28
N ARG A 227 3.38 -2.06 -20.60
CA ARG A 227 4.81 -1.75 -20.72
C ARG A 227 5.65 -2.92 -20.26
N THR A 228 6.56 -3.37 -21.13
CA THR A 228 7.54 -4.41 -20.81
C THR A 228 8.61 -3.88 -19.88
N LEU A 229 9.04 -4.71 -18.93
CA LEU A 229 10.06 -4.34 -17.97
C LEU A 229 11.44 -4.75 -18.48
N PRO A 230 12.46 -3.89 -18.31
CA PRO A 230 13.81 -4.18 -18.81
C PRO A 230 14.48 -5.36 -18.09
N GLY A 231 14.06 -5.65 -16.85
CA GLY A 231 14.58 -6.76 -16.02
C GLY A 231 13.89 -8.10 -16.25
N TYR A 232 13.03 -8.25 -17.27
CA TYR A 232 12.26 -9.47 -17.48
C TYR A 232 13.10 -10.75 -17.46
N ASN A 233 12.80 -11.59 -16.49
CA ASN A 233 13.40 -12.93 -16.36
C ASN A 233 12.36 -13.90 -15.76
N PRO A 234 11.73 -14.74 -16.59
CA PRO A 234 10.63 -15.60 -16.15
C PRO A 234 11.03 -16.60 -15.08
N LEU A 235 12.26 -17.13 -15.13
CA LEU A 235 12.74 -18.09 -14.14
C LEU A 235 12.89 -17.41 -12.77
N THR A 236 13.54 -16.24 -12.72
CA THR A 236 13.73 -15.48 -11.49
C THR A 236 12.38 -15.04 -10.90
N ALA A 237 11.46 -14.52 -11.72
CA ALA A 237 10.14 -14.13 -11.28
C ALA A 237 9.38 -15.28 -10.63
N GLN A 238 9.35 -16.45 -11.29
CA GLN A 238 8.67 -17.64 -10.79
C GLN A 238 9.28 -18.14 -9.47
N GLN A 239 10.60 -18.23 -9.39
CA GLN A 239 11.30 -18.69 -8.18
C GLN A 239 11.06 -17.72 -7.01
N ALA A 240 11.15 -16.40 -7.24
CA ALA A 240 10.92 -15.40 -6.22
C ALA A 240 9.48 -15.43 -5.70
N LEU A 241 8.48 -15.56 -6.59
CA LEU A 241 7.07 -15.70 -6.18
C LEU A 241 6.81 -16.98 -5.38
N ALA A 242 7.42 -18.09 -5.77
CA ALA A 242 7.26 -19.35 -5.05
C ALA A 242 7.80 -19.29 -3.61
N LEU A 243 8.77 -18.41 -3.34
CA LEU A 243 9.31 -18.17 -1.98
C LEU A 243 8.50 -17.14 -1.18
N CYS A 244 7.56 -16.43 -1.81
CA CYS A 244 6.64 -15.50 -1.14
C CYS A 244 5.36 -16.21 -0.61
N ALA A 245 5.08 -17.42 -1.10
CA ALA A 245 3.89 -18.20 -0.73
C ALA A 245 4.11 -18.97 0.59
#